data_445d01657faacff150ce00b38d8746ba
#
_entry.id   445d01657faacff150ce00b38d8746ba
#
_cell.length_a   1.000
_cell.length_b   1.000
_cell.length_c   1.000
_cell.angle_alpha   90.00
_cell.angle_beta   90.00
_cell.angle_gamma   90.00
#
_symmetry.space_group_name_H-M   'P 1'
#
loop_
_entity.id
_entity.type
_entity.pdbx_description
1 polymer ?
#
loop_
_entity_poly.entity_id
_entity_poly.type
_entity_poly.pdbx_seq_one_letter_code
_entity_poly.pdbx_strand_id
1 'polypeptide(L)'
;HHAELERPAPAVQVLNADALAFPWESLEGPWKIISNLPYNVGSPLMWDIVSRTPDLTRAVFMVQKEVAERLYAKPGTKDYGALSVWIQSYVRVEWGFVVGPGAFNPPPKVDSAVVTFIPLPRERHPADPKALSSILKLCFQLRRKQLQSILRRAGRDDTAAALERLGIAPEARPETLTPEQFQQLAGIFRRSGRYPDRK
;
A
#
# COMPACT_ATOMS: atom_id res chain seq x y z
N HIS A 1 8.57 -39.43 34.26
CA HIS A 1 9.57 -39.11 33.24
C HIS A 1 8.85 -38.37 32.12
N HIS A 2 8.86 -37.04 32.19
CA HIS A 2 8.46 -36.20 31.07
C HIS A 2 9.67 -36.08 30.16
N ALA A 3 9.62 -36.70 28.99
CA ALA A 3 10.49 -36.37 27.88
C ALA A 3 10.03 -34.99 27.38
N GLU A 4 10.68 -33.92 27.82
CA GLU A 4 10.62 -32.64 27.12
C GLU A 4 11.21 -32.88 25.73
N LEU A 5 10.35 -32.87 24.73
CA LEU A 5 10.76 -32.77 23.33
C LEU A 5 11.51 -31.45 23.18
N GLU A 6 12.85 -31.52 23.20
CA GLU A 6 13.71 -30.41 22.82
C GLU A 6 13.32 -30.00 21.38
N ARG A 7 12.53 -28.96 21.26
CA ARG A 7 12.34 -28.31 19.95
C ARG A 7 13.69 -27.69 19.59
N PRO A 8 14.32 -28.08 18.48
CA PRO A 8 15.52 -27.40 18.04
C PRO A 8 15.24 -25.90 17.99
N ALA A 9 16.12 -25.07 18.54
CA ALA A 9 16.02 -23.64 18.47
C ALA A 9 15.83 -23.24 17.00
N PRO A 10 14.88 -22.34 16.67
CA PRO A 10 14.67 -21.94 15.29
C PRO A 10 15.98 -21.37 14.74
N ALA A 11 16.43 -21.90 13.60
CA ALA A 11 17.63 -21.40 12.95
C ALA A 11 17.42 -19.94 12.56
N VAL A 12 18.23 -19.03 13.11
CA VAL A 12 18.24 -17.60 12.73
C VAL A 12 19.20 -17.43 11.56
N GLN A 13 18.69 -16.90 10.46
CA GLN A 13 19.49 -16.52 9.31
C GLN A 13 19.59 -15.00 9.26
N VAL A 14 20.81 -14.47 9.20
CA VAL A 14 21.08 -13.04 9.04
C VAL A 14 21.49 -12.78 7.61
N LEU A 15 20.72 -11.89 6.92
CA LEU A 15 21.01 -11.45 5.57
C LEU A 15 21.44 -9.98 5.60
N ASN A 16 22.63 -9.68 5.05
CA ASN A 16 23.08 -8.30 4.82
C ASN A 16 22.69 -7.89 3.42
N ALA A 17 21.55 -7.19 3.27
CA ALA A 17 21.01 -6.79 1.99
C ALA A 17 20.25 -5.45 2.12
N ASP A 18 20.13 -4.72 0.98
CA ASP A 18 19.23 -3.59 0.90
C ASP A 18 17.78 -4.10 0.78
N ALA A 19 16.94 -3.76 1.75
CA ALA A 19 15.56 -4.19 1.79
C ALA A 19 14.72 -3.66 0.60
N LEU A 20 15.07 -2.52 0.00
CA LEU A 20 14.42 -2.00 -1.22
C LEU A 20 14.81 -2.77 -2.48
N ALA A 21 15.96 -3.43 -2.48
CA ALA A 21 16.43 -4.27 -3.56
C ALA A 21 16.18 -5.77 -3.31
N PHE A 22 15.64 -6.13 -2.13
CA PHE A 22 15.39 -7.51 -1.76
C PHE A 22 14.31 -8.13 -2.66
N PRO A 23 14.52 -9.37 -3.17
CA PRO A 23 13.56 -10.05 -4.02
C PRO A 23 12.41 -10.66 -3.20
N TRP A 24 11.49 -9.82 -2.70
CA TRP A 24 10.36 -10.23 -1.85
C TRP A 24 9.52 -11.35 -2.47
N GLU A 25 9.45 -11.41 -3.81
CA GLU A 25 8.75 -12.44 -4.56
C GLU A 25 9.40 -13.81 -4.53
N SER A 26 10.67 -13.91 -4.11
CA SER A 26 11.39 -15.17 -3.98
C SER A 26 11.14 -15.89 -2.65
N LEU A 27 10.41 -15.25 -1.74
CA LEU A 27 10.10 -15.87 -0.45
C LEU A 27 9.06 -16.99 -0.63
N GLU A 28 9.37 -18.16 -0.08
CA GLU A 28 8.48 -19.33 -0.12
C GLU A 28 7.91 -19.62 1.26
N GLY A 29 6.61 -19.95 1.30
CA GLY A 29 5.90 -20.33 2.53
C GLY A 29 5.26 -19.14 3.27
N PRO A 30 4.57 -19.44 4.39
CA PRO A 30 3.81 -18.43 5.12
C PRO A 30 4.73 -17.52 5.93
N TRP A 31 4.72 -16.21 5.62
CA TRP A 31 5.57 -15.21 6.26
C TRP A 31 4.79 -14.31 7.22
N LYS A 32 5.43 -14.02 8.34
CA LYS A 32 5.08 -12.91 9.23
C LYS A 32 6.25 -11.94 9.25
N ILE A 33 5.96 -10.66 8.97
CA ILE A 33 6.99 -9.61 8.90
C ILE A 33 6.79 -8.64 10.07
N ILE A 34 7.86 -8.36 10.79
CA ILE A 34 7.86 -7.36 11.87
C ILE A 34 9.02 -6.41 11.62
N SER A 35 8.76 -5.11 11.64
CA SER A 35 9.83 -4.12 11.46
C SER A 35 9.50 -2.78 12.12
N ASN A 36 10.56 -2.19 12.71
CA ASN A 36 10.61 -0.76 12.95
C ASN A 36 11.22 -0.09 11.70
N LEU A 37 10.36 0.52 10.87
CA LEU A 37 10.78 1.00 9.56
C LEU A 37 11.50 2.36 9.66
N PRO A 38 12.66 2.52 9.01
CA PRO A 38 13.29 3.83 8.87
C PRO A 38 12.33 4.80 8.16
N TYR A 39 12.26 6.04 8.65
CA TYR A 39 11.25 7.01 8.22
C TYR A 39 11.33 7.38 6.73
N ASN A 40 12.53 7.40 6.17
CA ASN A 40 12.79 7.78 4.77
C ASN A 40 12.43 6.68 3.75
N VAL A 41 12.42 5.40 4.15
CA VAL A 41 12.20 4.26 3.24
C VAL A 41 10.97 3.41 3.59
N GLY A 42 10.29 3.72 4.70
CA GLY A 42 9.18 2.93 5.20
C GLY A 42 8.04 2.78 4.19
N SER A 43 7.61 3.88 3.56
CA SER A 43 6.50 3.83 2.59
C SER A 43 6.82 3.00 1.34
N PRO A 44 7.94 3.19 0.62
CA PRO A 44 8.29 2.32 -0.50
C PRO A 44 8.49 0.86 -0.09
N LEU A 45 9.06 0.59 1.09
CA LEU A 45 9.27 -0.77 1.56
C LEU A 45 7.95 -1.47 1.86
N MET A 46 7.00 -0.82 2.55
CA MET A 46 5.66 -1.37 2.76
C MET A 46 4.93 -1.62 1.44
N TRP A 47 5.10 -0.70 0.45
CA TRP A 47 4.54 -0.86 -0.89
C TRP A 47 5.02 -2.14 -1.57
N ASP A 48 6.32 -2.44 -1.51
CA ASP A 48 6.91 -3.64 -2.10
C ASP A 48 6.53 -4.90 -1.32
N ILE A 49 6.60 -4.88 -0.01
CA ILE A 49 6.27 -6.04 0.84
C ILE A 49 4.84 -6.54 0.55
N VAL A 50 3.83 -5.66 0.57
CA VAL A 50 2.44 -6.10 0.42
C VAL A 50 2.11 -6.58 -1.00
N SER A 51 2.81 -6.06 -2.01
CA SER A 51 2.52 -6.39 -3.41
C SER A 51 3.37 -7.52 -3.98
N ARG A 52 4.53 -7.82 -3.35
CA ARG A 52 5.51 -8.76 -3.89
C ARG A 52 5.71 -10.01 -3.03
N THR A 53 5.40 -9.99 -1.72
CA THR A 53 5.55 -11.18 -0.87
C THR A 53 4.40 -12.16 -1.11
N PRO A 54 4.67 -13.39 -1.62
CA PRO A 54 3.62 -14.29 -2.09
C PRO A 54 2.67 -14.76 -0.99
N ASP A 55 3.19 -15.25 0.11
CA ASP A 55 2.42 -15.87 1.19
C ASP A 55 2.54 -15.07 2.49
N LEU A 56 2.42 -13.75 2.37
CA LEU A 56 2.33 -12.89 3.54
C LEU A 56 1.07 -13.24 4.33
N THR A 57 1.22 -13.59 5.60
CA THR A 57 0.10 -13.91 6.50
C THR A 57 -0.20 -12.78 7.47
N ARG A 58 0.81 -11.99 7.82
CA ARG A 58 0.68 -10.81 8.67
C ARG A 58 1.93 -9.96 8.57
N ALA A 59 1.76 -8.63 8.66
CA ALA A 59 2.89 -7.75 8.92
C ALA A 59 2.56 -6.77 10.04
N VAL A 60 3.56 -6.45 10.87
CA VAL A 60 3.45 -5.46 11.94
C VAL A 60 4.56 -4.45 11.74
N PHE A 61 4.20 -3.19 11.58
CA PHE A 61 5.15 -2.12 11.34
C PHE A 61 5.02 -1.02 12.39
N MET A 62 6.15 -0.54 12.86
CA MET A 62 6.22 0.74 13.55
C MET A 62 6.71 1.79 12.56
N VAL A 63 5.93 2.85 12.40
CA VAL A 63 6.17 3.96 11.47
C VAL A 63 5.88 5.29 12.15
N GLN A 64 6.21 6.42 11.51
CA GLN A 64 5.75 7.72 11.98
C GLN A 64 4.22 7.74 12.07
N LYS A 65 3.67 8.38 13.10
CA LYS A 65 2.22 8.48 13.33
C LYS A 65 1.48 9.04 12.12
N GLU A 66 2.01 10.07 11.46
CA GLU A 66 1.44 10.63 10.23
C GLU A 66 1.35 9.59 9.10
N VAL A 67 2.37 8.73 8.97
CA VAL A 67 2.34 7.64 7.98
C VAL A 67 1.27 6.61 8.35
N ALA A 68 1.17 6.23 9.63
CA ALA A 68 0.13 5.32 10.10
C ALA A 68 -1.29 5.88 9.84
N GLU A 69 -1.50 7.18 10.08
CA GLU A 69 -2.76 7.88 9.79
C GLU A 69 -3.12 7.79 8.30
N ARG A 70 -2.15 7.98 7.40
CA ARG A 70 -2.35 7.78 5.96
C ARG A 70 -2.67 6.34 5.57
N LEU A 71 -2.00 5.36 6.19
CA LEU A 71 -2.25 3.94 5.94
C LEU A 71 -3.68 3.53 6.31
N TYR A 72 -4.19 4.07 7.41
CA TYR A 72 -5.50 3.76 7.98
C TYR A 72 -6.62 4.67 7.45
N ALA A 73 -6.28 5.76 6.74
CA ALA A 73 -7.21 6.76 6.25
C ALA A 73 -8.31 6.16 5.36
N LYS A 74 -9.52 6.69 5.49
CA LYS A 74 -10.68 6.29 4.68
C LYS A 74 -10.88 7.24 3.50
N PRO A 75 -11.51 6.81 2.40
CA PRO A 75 -11.91 7.69 1.31
C PRO A 75 -12.63 8.95 1.81
N GLY A 76 -12.31 10.08 1.20
CA GLY A 76 -12.88 11.38 1.56
C GLY A 76 -12.20 12.10 2.74
N THR A 77 -11.25 11.47 3.41
CA THR A 77 -10.51 12.10 4.52
C THR A 77 -9.26 12.82 4.03
N LYS A 78 -8.76 13.76 4.86
CA LYS A 78 -7.58 14.59 4.57
C LYS A 78 -6.33 13.75 4.28
N ASP A 79 -6.13 12.68 5.03
CA ASP A 79 -4.89 11.88 5.00
C ASP A 79 -4.94 10.76 3.97
N TYR A 80 -6.10 10.54 3.33
CA TYR A 80 -6.27 9.55 2.29
C TYR A 80 -5.52 9.94 1.01
N GLY A 81 -4.71 9.01 0.48
CA GLY A 81 -3.84 9.25 -0.67
C GLY A 81 -3.41 7.99 -1.39
N ALA A 82 -2.45 8.13 -2.31
CA ALA A 82 -1.94 7.00 -3.10
C ALA A 82 -1.44 5.84 -2.23
N LEU A 83 -0.75 6.14 -1.12
CA LEU A 83 -0.29 5.12 -0.18
C LEU A 83 -1.46 4.38 0.47
N SER A 84 -2.51 5.11 0.89
CA SER A 84 -3.73 4.51 1.45
C SER A 84 -4.37 3.52 0.48
N VAL A 85 -4.59 3.96 -0.76
CA VAL A 85 -5.20 3.13 -1.81
C VAL A 85 -4.36 1.89 -2.08
N TRP A 86 -3.05 2.08 -2.29
CA TRP A 86 -2.16 0.96 -2.60
C TRP A 86 -2.17 -0.10 -1.50
N ILE A 87 -1.87 0.32 -0.27
CA ILE A 87 -1.78 -0.62 0.85
C ILE A 87 -3.12 -1.32 1.09
N GLN A 88 -4.24 -0.56 1.09
CA GLN A 88 -5.58 -1.12 1.31
C GLN A 88 -6.10 -1.96 0.14
N SER A 89 -5.44 -1.93 -1.02
CA SER A 89 -5.70 -2.85 -2.13
C SER A 89 -5.15 -4.27 -1.91
N TYR A 90 -4.26 -4.45 -0.93
CA TYR A 90 -3.62 -5.74 -0.62
C TYR A 90 -3.91 -6.23 0.79
N VAL A 91 -4.11 -5.30 1.74
CA VAL A 91 -4.24 -5.62 3.15
C VAL A 91 -5.32 -4.78 3.81
N ARG A 92 -5.94 -5.32 4.86
CA ARG A 92 -6.69 -4.55 5.84
C ARG A 92 -5.69 -4.01 6.87
N VAL A 93 -5.71 -2.70 7.07
CA VAL A 93 -4.86 -2.03 8.06
C VAL A 93 -5.61 -1.95 9.38
N GLU A 94 -4.98 -2.42 10.44
CA GLU A 94 -5.47 -2.29 11.81
C GLU A 94 -4.58 -1.34 12.58
N TRP A 95 -5.18 -0.39 13.27
CA TRP A 95 -4.48 0.50 14.17
C TRP A 95 -4.12 -0.23 15.46
N GLY A 96 -2.86 -0.19 15.86
CA GLY A 96 -2.40 -0.70 17.13
C GLY A 96 -2.36 0.40 18.21
N PHE A 97 -1.18 0.92 18.50
CA PHE A 97 -0.97 1.93 19.54
C PHE A 97 0.08 2.95 19.13
N VAL A 98 0.07 4.09 19.80
CA VAL A 98 1.05 5.17 19.63
C VAL A 98 2.23 4.96 20.57
N VAL A 99 3.44 5.23 20.08
CA VAL A 99 4.70 5.19 20.83
C VAL A 99 5.29 6.58 20.83
N GLY A 100 5.37 7.18 22.01
CA GLY A 100 5.93 8.51 22.17
C GLY A 100 7.46 8.55 22.01
N PRO A 101 8.04 9.73 21.75
CA PRO A 101 9.47 9.91 21.54
C PRO A 101 10.36 9.42 22.68
N GLY A 102 9.87 9.47 23.92
CA GLY A 102 10.61 9.02 25.11
C GLY A 102 10.93 7.52 25.15
N ALA A 103 10.32 6.71 24.27
CA ALA A 103 10.65 5.29 24.14
C ALA A 103 11.92 5.00 23.32
N PHE A 104 12.57 6.05 22.79
CA PHE A 104 13.72 5.92 21.88
C PHE A 104 14.94 6.67 22.40
N ASN A 105 16.12 6.19 22.06
CA ASN A 105 17.38 6.88 22.32
C ASN A 105 18.28 6.85 21.05
N PRO A 106 18.56 7.99 20.41
CA PRO A 106 18.02 9.34 20.70
C PRO A 106 16.51 9.44 20.38
N PRO A 107 15.77 10.34 21.07
CA PRO A 107 14.34 10.49 20.83
C PRO A 107 14.06 11.14 19.46
N PRO A 108 13.11 10.62 18.67
CA PRO A 108 12.68 11.25 17.44
C PRO A 108 11.88 12.53 17.71
N LYS A 109 11.68 13.37 16.70
CA LYS A 109 10.92 14.64 16.82
C LYS A 109 9.39 14.43 16.77
N VAL A 110 8.93 13.25 16.43
CA VAL A 110 7.52 12.94 16.19
C VAL A 110 7.13 11.60 16.83
N ASP A 111 5.85 11.43 17.14
CA ASP A 111 5.31 10.16 17.59
C ASP A 111 5.46 9.09 16.51
N SER A 112 5.62 7.86 16.95
CA SER A 112 5.49 6.66 16.14
C SER A 112 4.13 5.98 16.41
N ALA A 113 3.69 5.13 15.51
CA ALA A 113 2.54 4.26 15.74
C ALA A 113 2.81 2.87 15.19
N VAL A 114 2.22 1.88 15.85
CA VAL A 114 2.24 0.49 15.41
C VAL A 114 0.98 0.21 14.62
N VAL A 115 1.13 -0.38 13.44
CA VAL A 115 0.03 -0.83 12.59
C VAL A 115 0.21 -2.30 12.24
N THR A 116 -0.91 -3.01 12.09
CA THR A 116 -0.94 -4.40 11.66
C THR A 116 -1.59 -4.51 10.30
N PHE A 117 -0.95 -5.22 9.40
CA PHE A 117 -1.45 -5.55 8.08
C PHE A 117 -1.96 -6.99 8.06
N ILE A 118 -3.24 -7.16 7.73
CA ILE A 118 -3.88 -8.44 7.52
C ILE A 118 -4.13 -8.58 6.01
N PRO A 119 -3.46 -9.49 5.31
CA PRO A 119 -3.63 -9.68 3.88
C PRO A 119 -5.08 -9.95 3.50
N LEU A 120 -5.52 -9.33 2.41
CA LEU A 120 -6.79 -9.64 1.78
C LEU A 120 -6.67 -10.95 0.98
N PRO A 121 -7.77 -11.64 0.71
CA PRO A 121 -7.80 -12.75 -0.23
C PRO A 121 -7.23 -12.33 -1.60
N ARG A 122 -6.49 -13.23 -2.27
CA ARG A 122 -5.78 -12.91 -3.52
C ARG A 122 -6.69 -12.42 -4.65
N GLU A 123 -7.92 -12.90 -4.69
CA GLU A 123 -8.94 -12.48 -5.65
C GLU A 123 -9.37 -11.02 -5.50
N ARG A 124 -9.07 -10.39 -4.36
CA ARG A 124 -9.27 -8.96 -4.11
C ARG A 124 -8.05 -8.09 -4.45
N HIS A 125 -6.91 -8.72 -4.72
CA HIS A 125 -5.70 -7.97 -5.09
C HIS A 125 -5.84 -7.35 -6.48
N PRO A 126 -5.10 -6.28 -6.78
CA PRO A 126 -5.09 -5.67 -8.10
C PRO A 126 -4.69 -6.67 -9.19
N ALA A 127 -5.54 -6.84 -10.20
CA ALA A 127 -5.23 -7.69 -11.35
C ALA A 127 -4.05 -7.18 -12.17
N ASP A 128 -3.79 -5.86 -12.14
CA ASP A 128 -2.64 -5.22 -12.76
C ASP A 128 -2.04 -4.16 -11.81
N PRO A 129 -1.06 -4.54 -10.99
CA PRO A 129 -0.39 -3.62 -10.07
C PRO A 129 0.27 -2.43 -10.77
N LYS A 130 0.82 -2.61 -11.98
CA LYS A 130 1.47 -1.54 -12.75
C LYS A 130 0.45 -0.50 -13.21
N ALA A 131 -0.70 -0.95 -13.69
CA ALA A 131 -1.79 -0.08 -14.08
C ALA A 131 -2.33 0.70 -12.86
N LEU A 132 -2.52 0.03 -11.72
CA LEU A 132 -2.93 0.70 -10.47
C LEU A 132 -1.90 1.74 -10.03
N SER A 133 -0.62 1.41 -9.98
CA SER A 133 0.44 2.36 -9.62
C SER A 133 0.43 3.60 -10.51
N SER A 134 0.26 3.41 -11.83
CA SER A 134 0.24 4.51 -12.80
C SER A 134 -0.95 5.43 -12.62
N ILE A 135 -2.15 4.87 -12.42
CA ILE A 135 -3.36 5.68 -12.21
C ILE A 135 -3.31 6.44 -10.87
N LEU A 136 -2.78 5.81 -9.81
CA LEU A 136 -2.59 6.46 -8.53
C LEU A 136 -1.63 7.65 -8.63
N LYS A 137 -0.49 7.47 -9.30
CA LYS A 137 0.46 8.56 -9.53
C LYS A 137 -0.19 9.72 -10.28
N LEU A 138 -0.90 9.44 -11.37
CA LEU A 138 -1.61 10.45 -12.15
C LEU A 138 -2.62 11.21 -11.32
N CYS A 139 -3.50 10.50 -10.61
CA CYS A 139 -4.60 11.09 -9.86
C CYS A 139 -4.13 11.92 -8.66
N PHE A 140 -3.19 11.41 -7.86
CA PHE A 140 -2.77 12.08 -6.64
C PHE A 140 -1.74 13.20 -6.85
N GLN A 141 -1.09 13.27 -8.02
CA GLN A 141 -0.36 14.48 -8.44
C GLN A 141 -1.31 15.68 -8.66
N LEU A 142 -2.56 15.42 -9.01
CA LEU A 142 -3.58 16.42 -9.29
C LEU A 142 -4.78 16.32 -8.32
N ARG A 143 -4.54 15.88 -7.08
CA ARG A 143 -5.53 15.53 -6.05
C ARG A 143 -6.73 16.50 -5.96
N ARG A 144 -6.51 17.81 -6.10
CA ARG A 144 -7.55 18.84 -6.00
C ARG A 144 -8.41 19.02 -7.28
N LYS A 145 -8.09 18.33 -8.37
CA LYS A 145 -8.84 18.39 -9.63
C LYS A 145 -9.90 17.29 -9.68
N GLN A 146 -10.95 17.54 -10.46
CA GLN A 146 -11.96 16.52 -10.76
C GLN A 146 -11.35 15.37 -11.56
N LEU A 147 -11.77 14.16 -11.28
CA LEU A 147 -11.22 12.94 -11.88
C LEU A 147 -11.36 12.96 -13.41
N GLN A 148 -12.53 13.37 -13.92
CA GLN A 148 -12.75 13.52 -15.36
C GLN A 148 -11.72 14.42 -16.03
N SER A 149 -11.41 15.57 -15.39
CA SER A 149 -10.42 16.51 -15.92
C SER A 149 -9.01 15.94 -15.93
N ILE A 150 -8.65 15.16 -14.90
CA ILE A 150 -7.34 14.47 -14.81
C ILE A 150 -7.18 13.47 -15.96
N LEU A 151 -8.20 12.64 -16.14
CA LEU A 151 -8.18 11.56 -17.12
C LEU A 151 -8.19 12.07 -18.57
N ARG A 152 -8.97 13.12 -18.87
CA ARG A 152 -8.95 13.79 -20.19
C ARG A 152 -7.57 14.35 -20.52
N ARG A 153 -6.90 15.00 -19.57
CA ARG A 153 -5.53 15.50 -19.78
C ARG A 153 -4.52 14.38 -20.06
N ALA A 154 -4.79 13.17 -19.60
CA ALA A 154 -3.99 12.01 -19.90
C ALA A 154 -4.35 11.34 -21.26
N GLY A 155 -5.13 12.02 -22.11
CA GLY A 155 -5.51 11.53 -23.44
C GLY A 155 -6.59 10.45 -23.41
N ARG A 156 -7.52 10.52 -22.45
CA ARG A 156 -8.64 9.58 -22.29
C ARG A 156 -9.95 10.25 -22.71
N ASP A 157 -10.35 10.05 -23.96
CA ASP A 157 -11.53 10.72 -24.53
C ASP A 157 -12.85 10.08 -24.08
N ASP A 158 -12.85 8.77 -23.74
CA ASP A 158 -14.00 8.00 -23.28
C ASP A 158 -14.23 8.06 -21.75
N THR A 159 -13.65 9.06 -21.09
CA THR A 159 -13.61 9.16 -19.62
C THR A 159 -15.01 9.19 -18.99
N ALA A 160 -15.96 9.93 -19.58
CA ALA A 160 -17.32 10.05 -19.03
C ALA A 160 -18.02 8.69 -18.98
N ALA A 161 -18.03 7.96 -20.09
CA ALA A 161 -18.63 6.65 -20.18
C ALA A 161 -17.92 5.61 -19.28
N ALA A 162 -16.60 5.75 -19.09
CA ALA A 162 -15.85 4.89 -18.19
C ALA A 162 -16.22 5.12 -16.71
N LEU A 163 -16.36 6.39 -16.30
CA LEU A 163 -16.75 6.74 -14.92
C LEU A 163 -18.20 6.34 -14.64
N GLU A 164 -19.12 6.56 -15.59
CA GLU A 164 -20.52 6.17 -15.47
C GLU A 164 -20.66 4.65 -15.25
N ARG A 165 -19.95 3.84 -16.05
CA ARG A 165 -19.94 2.36 -15.88
C ARG A 165 -19.47 1.90 -14.50
N LEU A 166 -18.64 2.69 -13.83
CA LEU A 166 -18.14 2.42 -12.48
C LEU A 166 -19.00 3.05 -11.37
N GLY A 167 -20.08 3.75 -11.74
CA GLY A 167 -20.90 4.51 -10.78
C GLY A 167 -20.13 5.63 -10.09
N ILE A 168 -19.11 6.21 -10.77
CA ILE A 168 -18.28 7.29 -10.25
C ILE A 168 -18.78 8.60 -10.86
N ALA A 169 -19.16 9.55 -9.99
CA ALA A 169 -19.56 10.88 -10.45
C ALA A 169 -18.41 11.58 -11.21
N PRO A 170 -18.68 12.23 -12.37
CA PRO A 170 -17.63 12.91 -13.15
C PRO A 170 -16.86 13.97 -12.36
N GLU A 171 -17.53 14.61 -11.40
CA GLU A 171 -17.00 15.65 -10.52
C GLU A 171 -16.20 15.09 -9.33
N ALA A 172 -16.25 13.77 -9.12
CA ALA A 172 -15.51 13.10 -8.03
C ALA A 172 -14.02 13.47 -8.08
N ARG A 173 -13.44 13.62 -6.91
CA ARG A 173 -12.00 13.83 -6.77
C ARG A 173 -11.30 12.51 -6.42
N PRO A 174 -10.01 12.37 -6.73
CA PRO A 174 -9.27 11.14 -6.44
C PRO A 174 -9.41 10.67 -4.99
N GLU A 175 -9.40 11.58 -4.03
CA GLU A 175 -9.51 11.21 -2.62
C GLU A 175 -10.86 10.62 -2.18
N THR A 176 -11.89 10.71 -3.00
CA THR A 176 -13.21 10.16 -2.67
C THR A 176 -13.41 8.72 -3.14
N LEU A 177 -12.53 8.20 -3.99
CA LEU A 177 -12.63 6.86 -4.55
C LEU A 177 -12.10 5.80 -3.58
N THR A 178 -12.79 4.65 -3.55
CA THR A 178 -12.30 3.48 -2.80
C THR A 178 -11.13 2.78 -3.50
N PRO A 179 -10.37 1.93 -2.81
CA PRO A 179 -9.34 1.11 -3.44
C PRO A 179 -9.89 0.25 -4.58
N GLU A 180 -11.07 -0.34 -4.43
CA GLU A 180 -11.74 -1.15 -5.44
C GLU A 180 -12.10 -0.33 -6.70
N GLN A 181 -12.60 0.89 -6.52
CA GLN A 181 -12.89 1.79 -7.64
C GLN A 181 -11.61 2.17 -8.40
N PHE A 182 -10.49 2.38 -7.71
CA PHE A 182 -9.20 2.61 -8.37
C PHE A 182 -8.71 1.38 -9.13
N GLN A 183 -8.89 0.16 -8.60
CA GLN A 183 -8.55 -1.08 -9.30
C GLN A 183 -9.40 -1.25 -10.58
N GLN A 184 -10.70 -1.01 -10.50
CA GLN A 184 -11.60 -1.05 -11.65
C GLN A 184 -11.24 -0.01 -12.70
N LEU A 185 -10.94 1.22 -12.27
CA LEU A 185 -10.49 2.30 -13.13
C LEU A 185 -9.18 1.94 -13.85
N ALA A 186 -8.21 1.37 -13.12
CA ALA A 186 -6.96 0.88 -13.69
C ALA A 186 -7.20 -0.20 -14.75
N GLY A 187 -8.13 -1.12 -14.52
CA GLY A 187 -8.53 -2.17 -15.46
C GLY A 187 -9.10 -1.65 -16.78
N ILE A 188 -9.89 -0.56 -16.74
CA ILE A 188 -10.43 0.08 -17.94
C ILE A 188 -9.31 0.75 -18.74
N PHE A 189 -8.43 1.48 -18.05
CA PHE A 189 -7.36 2.23 -18.72
C PHE A 189 -6.21 1.37 -19.22
N ARG A 190 -6.03 0.16 -18.72
CA ARG A 190 -5.08 -0.83 -19.29
C ARG A 190 -5.42 -1.20 -20.74
N ARG A 191 -6.70 -1.40 -21.04
CA ARG A 191 -7.17 -1.87 -22.35
C ARG A 191 -6.89 -0.88 -23.50
N SER A 192 -6.63 0.38 -23.21
CA SER A 192 -6.40 1.43 -24.21
C SER A 192 -4.92 1.67 -24.55
N GLY A 193 -4.00 0.83 -24.11
CA GLY A 193 -2.64 0.71 -24.69
C GLY A 193 -1.69 1.92 -24.56
N ARG A 194 -1.99 2.94 -23.76
CA ARG A 194 -1.15 4.13 -23.65
C ARG A 194 -0.83 4.47 -22.19
N TYR A 195 0.09 3.72 -21.60
CA TYR A 195 0.82 4.23 -20.44
C TYR A 195 2.13 4.87 -20.96
N PRO A 196 2.47 6.08 -20.54
CA PRO A 196 3.80 6.60 -20.83
C PRO A 196 4.81 5.72 -20.09
N ASP A 197 5.64 5.03 -20.85
CA ASP A 197 6.80 4.32 -20.31
C ASP A 197 7.67 5.30 -19.52
N ARG A 198 8.19 4.84 -18.38
CA ARG A 198 9.19 5.61 -17.65
C ARG A 198 10.44 5.75 -18.52
N LYS A 199 10.83 6.99 -18.83
CA LYS A 199 12.25 7.31 -18.95
C LYS A 199 12.84 7.56 -17.57
#